data_071a819e2711940608cd51c2d30fe722
#
_entry.id   071a819e2711940608cd51c2d30fe722
#
_cell.length_a   1.000
_cell.length_b   1.000
_cell.length_c   1.000
_cell.angle_alpha   90.00
_cell.angle_beta   90.00
_cell.angle_gamma   90.00
#
_symmetry.space_group_name_H-M   'P 1'
#
loop_
_entity.id
_entity.type
_entity.pdbx_description
1 polymer ?
#
loop_
_entity_poly.entity_id
_entity_poly.type
_entity_poly.pdbx_seq_one_letter_code
_entity_poly.pdbx_strand_id
1 'polypeptide(L)'
;MLRDAFLGVSILFLSQAAMANETLNLDGLSPKTNPKASLPVCENVPYDKANCVRALACIGTDGVYFDGQAHGWDTGIVIGFLDDGTACNGEWVAGGPQTPGRASLICENGMEANVLYHTLNNETGTVIGSGLDNQGREITAWSGEKVLQFLTGPDDNTPVLPC
;
A
#
# COMPACT_ATOMS: atom_id res chain seq x y z
N MET A 1 -35.06 -66.00 -12.92
CA MET A 1 -34.25 -65.14 -13.81
C MET A 1 -34.29 -63.75 -13.21
N LEU A 2 -33.31 -63.44 -12.35
CA LEU A 2 -33.13 -62.12 -11.73
C LEU A 2 -32.26 -61.28 -12.67
N ARG A 3 -32.71 -60.06 -12.95
CA ARG A 3 -31.91 -59.03 -13.70
C ARG A 3 -31.59 -57.95 -12.68
N ASP A 4 -30.34 -57.92 -12.24
CA ASP A 4 -29.77 -56.88 -11.39
C ASP A 4 -29.59 -55.61 -12.19
N ALA A 5 -30.24 -54.52 -11.74
CA ALA A 5 -30.05 -53.18 -12.29
C ALA A 5 -29.00 -52.46 -11.43
N PHE A 6 -27.82 -52.26 -11.99
CA PHE A 6 -26.79 -51.41 -11.39
C PHE A 6 -27.14 -49.93 -11.62
N LEU A 7 -27.47 -49.23 -10.56
CA LEU A 7 -27.56 -47.77 -10.52
C LEU A 7 -26.15 -47.18 -10.35
N GLY A 8 -25.62 -46.62 -11.43
CA GLY A 8 -24.39 -45.84 -11.38
C GLY A 8 -24.61 -44.48 -10.74
N VAL A 9 -24.04 -44.25 -9.58
CA VAL A 9 -23.98 -42.95 -8.93
C VAL A 9 -22.82 -42.16 -9.53
N SER A 10 -23.11 -41.19 -10.39
CA SER A 10 -22.13 -40.22 -10.87
C SER A 10 -21.86 -39.16 -9.80
N ILE A 11 -20.72 -39.22 -9.18
CA ILE A 11 -20.24 -38.22 -8.23
C ILE A 11 -19.65 -37.07 -9.07
N LEU A 12 -20.38 -35.94 -9.14
CA LEU A 12 -19.86 -34.68 -9.65
C LEU A 12 -18.89 -34.11 -8.61
N PHE A 13 -17.60 -34.15 -8.94
CA PHE A 13 -16.59 -33.37 -8.24
C PHE A 13 -16.76 -31.89 -8.62
N LEU A 14 -17.36 -31.09 -7.74
CA LEU A 14 -17.26 -29.65 -7.80
C LEU A 14 -15.82 -29.27 -7.40
N SER A 15 -15.01 -28.91 -8.37
CA SER A 15 -13.72 -28.26 -8.12
C SER A 15 -14.01 -26.87 -7.55
N GLN A 16 -13.89 -26.73 -6.24
CA GLN A 16 -13.79 -25.42 -5.61
C GLN A 16 -12.42 -24.85 -5.98
N ALA A 17 -12.39 -23.89 -6.89
CA ALA A 17 -11.25 -23.02 -7.08
C ALA A 17 -11.06 -22.24 -5.78
N ALA A 18 -10.11 -22.65 -4.96
CA ALA A 18 -9.62 -21.85 -3.85
C ALA A 18 -9.00 -20.59 -4.46
N MET A 19 -9.67 -19.46 -4.30
CA MET A 19 -9.06 -18.16 -4.51
C MET A 19 -7.98 -18.04 -3.43
N ALA A 20 -6.73 -18.27 -3.82
CA ALA A 20 -5.60 -17.98 -2.98
C ALA A 20 -5.56 -16.44 -2.81
N ASN A 21 -5.96 -15.97 -1.65
CA ASN A 21 -5.64 -14.62 -1.20
C ASN A 21 -4.12 -14.58 -1.08
N GLU A 22 -3.42 -14.03 -2.07
CA GLU A 22 -2.00 -13.78 -1.95
C GLU A 22 -1.80 -12.69 -0.89
N THR A 23 -1.48 -13.10 0.32
CA THR A 23 -1.06 -12.20 1.39
C THR A 23 0.29 -11.60 1.00
N LEU A 24 0.30 -10.30 0.69
CA LEU A 24 1.53 -9.56 0.45
C LEU A 24 2.34 -9.51 1.76
N ASN A 25 3.46 -10.22 1.79
CA ASN A 25 4.38 -10.15 2.91
C ASN A 25 5.13 -8.81 2.86
N LEU A 26 4.72 -7.87 3.71
CA LEU A 26 5.26 -6.50 3.78
C LEU A 26 6.59 -6.40 4.56
N ASP A 27 7.03 -7.47 5.22
CA ASP A 27 8.28 -7.50 6.01
C ASP A 27 9.56 -7.61 5.16
N GLY A 28 9.52 -7.37 3.90
CA GLY A 28 10.66 -7.52 3.02
C GLY A 28 10.45 -7.00 1.61
N LEU A 29 9.52 -6.07 1.45
CA LEU A 29 9.27 -5.45 0.14
C LEU A 29 10.47 -4.62 -0.29
N SER A 30 11.44 -5.31 -0.87
CA SER A 30 12.34 -4.69 -1.83
C SER A 30 11.72 -4.87 -3.21
N PRO A 31 11.77 -3.85 -4.09
CA PRO A 31 11.33 -3.97 -5.47
C PRO A 31 11.92 -5.23 -6.10
N LYS A 32 11.09 -6.09 -6.64
CA LYS A 32 11.49 -7.42 -7.16
C LYS A 32 12.51 -7.36 -8.31
N THR A 33 12.78 -6.19 -8.86
CA THR A 33 13.53 -6.03 -10.13
C THR A 33 14.74 -5.11 -10.07
N ASN A 34 14.97 -4.35 -8.99
CA ASN A 34 16.14 -3.46 -8.93
C ASN A 34 16.89 -3.54 -7.59
N PRO A 35 17.94 -4.39 -7.48
CA PRO A 35 18.75 -4.51 -6.27
C PRO A 35 19.56 -3.26 -5.90
N LYS A 36 19.55 -2.21 -6.74
CA LYS A 36 20.22 -0.92 -6.46
C LYS A 36 19.32 0.14 -5.84
N ALA A 37 18.01 -0.05 -5.83
CA ALA A 37 17.07 0.91 -5.29
C ALA A 37 16.84 0.63 -3.80
N SER A 38 17.76 1.04 -2.94
CA SER A 38 17.55 1.06 -1.50
C SER A 38 17.10 2.45 -1.07
N LEU A 39 15.98 2.52 -0.38
CA LEU A 39 15.59 3.75 0.31
C LEU A 39 16.59 4.06 1.44
N PRO A 40 16.81 5.36 1.76
CA PRO A 40 17.67 5.75 2.88
C PRO A 40 17.13 5.20 4.21
N VAL A 41 17.97 5.22 5.25
CA VAL A 41 17.51 4.90 6.60
C VAL A 41 16.42 5.90 7.00
N CYS A 42 15.31 5.37 7.51
CA CYS A 42 14.11 6.13 7.87
C CYS A 42 13.88 6.04 9.37
N GLU A 43 13.93 7.16 10.05
CA GLU A 43 13.73 7.26 11.49
C GLU A 43 12.68 8.33 11.79
N ASN A 44 11.71 7.99 12.63
CA ASN A 44 10.73 8.95 13.10
C ASN A 44 11.33 9.85 14.16
N VAL A 45 11.55 11.11 13.79
CA VAL A 45 12.07 12.17 14.68
C VAL A 45 11.06 13.33 14.68
N PRO A 46 10.04 13.30 15.55
CA PRO A 46 8.99 14.31 15.59
C PRO A 46 9.56 15.72 15.75
N TYR A 47 8.94 16.70 15.08
CA TYR A 47 9.31 18.13 15.09
C TYR A 47 10.66 18.44 14.44
N ASP A 48 11.27 17.50 13.74
CA ASP A 48 12.53 17.70 13.04
C ASP A 48 12.39 17.54 11.52
N LYS A 49 13.16 18.30 10.77
CA LYS A 49 13.20 18.20 9.29
C LYS A 49 13.85 16.89 8.80
N ALA A 50 14.62 16.23 9.65
CA ALA A 50 15.17 14.91 9.37
C ALA A 50 14.15 13.77 9.60
N ASN A 51 12.95 14.10 10.08
CA ASN A 51 11.90 13.11 10.30
C ASN A 51 11.61 12.29 9.04
N CYS A 52 11.40 11.01 9.24
CA CYS A 52 11.01 10.08 8.19
C CYS A 52 10.03 9.06 8.73
N VAL A 53 9.00 8.77 7.95
CA VAL A 53 8.07 7.67 8.22
C VAL A 53 7.81 6.88 6.93
N ARG A 54 7.47 5.60 7.06
CA ARG A 54 7.06 4.77 5.93
C ARG A 54 5.72 5.26 5.38
N ALA A 55 5.61 5.25 4.05
CA ALA A 55 4.39 5.60 3.32
C ALA A 55 4.02 4.47 2.37
N LEU A 56 2.77 4.04 2.41
CA LEU A 56 2.21 2.97 1.58
C LEU A 56 0.96 3.48 0.87
N ALA A 57 0.71 2.98 -0.33
CA ALA A 57 -0.56 3.23 -1.02
C ALA A 57 -0.97 2.06 -1.91
N CYS A 58 -2.28 1.86 -2.03
CA CYS A 58 -2.91 1.04 -3.06
C CYS A 58 -3.40 1.92 -4.20
N ILE A 59 -3.23 1.47 -5.44
CA ILE A 59 -3.58 2.20 -6.66
C ILE A 59 -4.50 1.32 -7.51
N GLY A 60 -5.78 1.66 -7.54
CA GLY A 60 -6.81 0.81 -8.16
C GLY A 60 -7.05 -0.47 -7.35
N THR A 61 -7.52 -1.50 -8.06
CA THR A 61 -7.91 -2.81 -7.48
C THR A 61 -7.09 -3.98 -8.04
N ASP A 62 -6.09 -3.69 -8.86
CA ASP A 62 -5.34 -4.71 -9.62
C ASP A 62 -4.04 -5.15 -8.93
N GLY A 63 -3.90 -4.87 -7.63
CA GLY A 63 -2.74 -5.26 -6.84
C GLY A 63 -1.55 -4.29 -6.98
N VAL A 64 -1.70 -3.16 -7.67
CA VAL A 64 -0.64 -2.14 -7.76
C VAL A 64 -0.51 -1.42 -6.44
N TYR A 65 0.69 -1.37 -5.90
CA TYR A 65 0.97 -0.64 -4.66
C TYR A 65 2.24 0.22 -4.77
N PHE A 66 2.30 1.24 -3.94
CA PHE A 66 3.49 2.04 -3.68
C PHE A 66 4.04 1.71 -2.30
N ASP A 67 5.34 1.54 -2.19
CA ASP A 67 6.08 1.44 -0.93
C ASP A 67 7.21 2.47 -0.92
N GLY A 68 7.21 3.33 0.08
CA GLY A 68 8.14 4.44 0.13
C GLY A 68 8.24 5.09 1.51
N GLN A 69 8.75 6.30 1.50
CA GLN A 69 9.04 7.08 2.68
C GLN A 69 8.59 8.53 2.48
N ALA A 70 8.03 9.12 3.54
CA ALA A 70 7.76 10.54 3.64
C ALA A 70 8.81 11.17 4.56
N HIS A 71 9.61 12.09 4.03
CA HIS A 71 10.65 12.81 4.74
C HIS A 71 10.23 14.23 5.01
N GLY A 72 10.59 14.79 6.17
CA GLY A 72 10.35 16.16 6.57
C GLY A 72 9.39 16.32 7.74
N TRP A 73 9.10 17.57 8.10
CA TRP A 73 8.12 17.97 9.09
C TRP A 73 7.33 19.18 8.57
N ASP A 74 6.01 19.17 8.70
CA ASP A 74 5.04 20.11 8.11
C ASP A 74 5.02 20.14 6.58
N THR A 75 6.16 19.95 5.93
CA THR A 75 6.31 19.81 4.49
C THR A 75 7.55 18.98 4.20
N GLY A 76 7.55 18.30 3.06
CA GLY A 76 8.69 17.50 2.69
C GLY A 76 8.53 16.76 1.38
N ILE A 77 9.31 15.69 1.22
CA ILE A 77 9.31 14.86 0.03
C ILE A 77 8.79 13.46 0.32
N VAL A 78 8.19 12.85 -0.70
CA VAL A 78 7.86 11.41 -0.73
C VAL A 78 8.73 10.75 -1.78
N ILE A 79 9.38 9.65 -1.44
CA ILE A 79 10.17 8.84 -2.36
C ILE A 79 9.85 7.37 -2.17
N GLY A 80 9.88 6.59 -3.24
CA GLY A 80 9.60 5.14 -3.15
C GLY A 80 9.49 4.49 -4.51
N PHE A 81 8.87 3.32 -4.52
CA PHE A 81 8.73 2.48 -5.70
C PHE A 81 7.33 1.90 -5.80
N LEU A 82 6.87 1.68 -7.03
CA LEU A 82 5.72 0.80 -7.28
C LEU A 82 6.16 -0.68 -7.14
N ASP A 83 5.20 -1.56 -7.10
CA ASP A 83 5.40 -3.03 -6.99
C ASP A 83 6.26 -3.62 -8.12
N ASP A 84 6.29 -2.98 -9.30
CA ASP A 84 7.13 -3.34 -10.45
C ASP A 84 8.55 -2.78 -10.38
N GLY A 85 8.87 -1.97 -9.35
CA GLY A 85 10.16 -1.31 -9.17
C GLY A 85 10.28 0.06 -9.83
N THR A 86 9.21 0.60 -10.43
CA THR A 86 9.19 1.95 -10.99
C THR A 86 9.42 2.97 -9.87
N ALA A 87 10.45 3.82 -10.00
CA ALA A 87 10.75 4.85 -9.02
C ALA A 87 9.71 5.98 -9.08
N CYS A 88 9.35 6.48 -7.90
CA CYS A 88 8.45 7.61 -7.74
C CYS A 88 9.01 8.61 -6.74
N ASN A 89 8.77 9.89 -7.00
CA ASN A 89 9.11 10.98 -6.11
C ASN A 89 8.02 12.04 -6.11
N GLY A 90 7.96 12.84 -5.05
CA GLY A 90 6.95 13.88 -4.95
C GLY A 90 7.13 14.73 -3.70
N GLU A 91 6.12 15.54 -3.43
CA GLU A 91 6.10 16.46 -2.31
C GLU A 91 4.85 16.26 -1.47
N TRP A 92 4.94 16.61 -0.20
CA TRP A 92 3.80 16.64 0.69
C TRP A 92 3.78 17.90 1.56
N VAL A 93 2.60 18.32 1.96
CA VAL A 93 2.36 19.45 2.87
C VAL A 93 1.33 19.02 3.90
N ALA A 94 1.63 19.23 5.18
CA ALA A 94 0.71 18.93 6.26
C ALA A 94 -0.57 19.75 6.16
N GLY A 95 -1.66 19.14 6.62
CA GLY A 95 -2.94 19.84 6.78
C GLY A 95 -2.96 20.69 8.05
N GLY A 96 -3.95 21.56 8.12
CA GLY A 96 -4.29 22.28 9.34
C GLY A 96 -5.44 21.59 10.10
N PRO A 97 -5.90 22.19 11.21
CA PRO A 97 -6.98 21.63 12.03
C PRO A 97 -8.31 21.40 11.29
N GLN A 98 -8.52 22.09 10.16
CA GLN A 98 -9.76 22.04 9.37
C GLN A 98 -9.49 21.79 7.87
N THR A 99 -8.24 21.58 7.49
CA THR A 99 -7.85 21.36 6.10
C THR A 99 -7.04 20.10 5.98
N PRO A 100 -7.34 19.23 5.01
CA PRO A 100 -6.52 18.04 4.77
C PRO A 100 -5.10 18.44 4.34
N GLY A 101 -4.15 17.59 4.66
CA GLY A 101 -2.84 17.59 4.03
C GLY A 101 -2.96 17.09 2.60
N ARG A 102 -1.91 17.30 1.81
CA ARG A 102 -1.87 16.86 0.42
C ARG A 102 -0.48 16.32 0.08
N ALA A 103 -0.46 15.31 -0.77
CA ALA A 103 0.75 14.80 -1.38
C ALA A 103 0.54 14.69 -2.89
N SER A 104 1.57 14.97 -3.66
CA SER A 104 1.65 14.71 -5.10
C SER A 104 2.83 13.79 -5.37
N LEU A 105 2.69 12.87 -6.32
CA LEU A 105 3.70 11.89 -6.67
C LEU A 105 3.81 11.80 -8.18
N ILE A 106 5.03 11.69 -8.70
CA ILE A 106 5.33 11.45 -10.11
C ILE A 106 6.26 10.25 -10.20
N CYS A 107 5.90 9.28 -11.04
CA CYS A 107 6.66 8.06 -11.26
C CYS A 107 7.33 8.07 -12.64
N GLU A 108 8.44 7.34 -12.79
CA GLU A 108 9.20 7.28 -14.05
C GLU A 108 8.41 6.70 -15.22
N ASN A 109 7.35 5.91 -14.95
CA ASN A 109 6.45 5.40 -15.99
C ASN A 109 5.38 6.41 -16.44
N GLY A 110 5.42 7.66 -15.93
CA GLY A 110 4.47 8.73 -16.25
C GLY A 110 3.17 8.70 -15.43
N MET A 111 3.07 7.84 -14.42
CA MET A 111 1.98 7.92 -13.44
C MET A 111 2.15 9.19 -12.60
N GLU A 112 1.07 9.94 -12.45
CA GLU A 112 0.98 11.09 -11.53
C GLU A 112 -0.17 10.84 -10.56
N ALA A 113 0.06 11.06 -9.27
CA ALA A 113 -0.91 10.82 -8.23
C ALA A 113 -1.09 12.06 -7.34
N ASN A 114 -2.31 12.30 -6.91
CA ASN A 114 -2.65 13.35 -5.96
C ASN A 114 -3.51 12.77 -4.84
N VAL A 115 -3.07 12.96 -3.61
CA VAL A 115 -3.69 12.40 -2.41
C VAL A 115 -4.00 13.53 -1.42
N LEU A 116 -5.22 13.53 -0.90
CA LEU A 116 -5.60 14.30 0.28
C LEU A 116 -5.60 13.39 1.49
N TYR A 117 -5.06 13.83 2.61
CA TYR A 117 -4.94 12.99 3.79
C TYR A 117 -5.28 13.73 5.09
N HIS A 118 -5.68 12.97 6.10
CA HIS A 118 -5.94 13.44 7.45
C HIS A 118 -4.91 12.84 8.41
N THR A 119 -4.31 13.68 9.22
CA THR A 119 -3.37 13.25 10.26
C THR A 119 -4.14 12.69 11.45
N LEU A 120 -3.89 11.44 11.80
CA LEU A 120 -4.44 10.76 12.96
C LEU A 120 -3.54 10.92 14.19
N ASN A 121 -2.23 10.93 13.98
CA ASN A 121 -1.25 11.18 15.02
C ASN A 121 -0.01 11.86 14.41
N ASN A 122 0.25 13.10 14.84
CA ASN A 122 1.31 13.91 14.28
C ASN A 122 2.70 13.44 14.71
N GLU A 123 2.87 12.97 15.96
CA GLU A 123 4.17 12.53 16.48
C GLU A 123 4.68 11.26 15.78
N THR A 124 3.77 10.36 15.44
CA THR A 124 4.12 9.12 14.71
C THR A 124 3.99 9.24 13.20
N GLY A 125 3.62 10.42 12.70
CA GLY A 125 3.35 10.66 11.28
C GLY A 125 2.22 9.77 10.73
N THR A 126 1.29 9.34 11.58
CA THR A 126 0.19 8.47 11.18
C THR A 126 -0.87 9.26 10.45
N VAL A 127 -1.05 8.94 9.17
CA VAL A 127 -2.09 9.53 8.33
C VAL A 127 -2.85 8.45 7.57
N ILE A 128 -4.05 8.81 7.14
CA ILE A 128 -4.83 8.08 6.15
C ILE A 128 -5.28 9.05 5.07
N GLY A 129 -5.21 8.63 3.82
CA GLY A 129 -5.51 9.49 2.68
C GLY A 129 -6.18 8.75 1.54
N SER A 130 -6.80 9.53 0.66
CA SER A 130 -7.37 9.04 -0.58
C SER A 130 -7.12 10.02 -1.71
N GLY A 131 -7.13 9.54 -2.93
CA GLY A 131 -6.86 10.36 -4.09
C GLY A 131 -7.12 9.63 -5.40
N LEU A 132 -6.60 10.21 -6.47
CA LEU A 132 -6.67 9.65 -7.81
C LEU A 132 -5.32 9.80 -8.48
N ASP A 133 -5.02 8.90 -9.41
CA ASP A 133 -3.94 9.09 -10.37
C ASP A 133 -4.44 9.77 -11.67
N ASN A 134 -3.51 10.05 -12.57
CA ASN A 134 -3.81 10.67 -13.87
C ASN A 134 -4.56 9.74 -14.85
N GLN A 135 -4.79 8.48 -14.48
CA GLN A 135 -5.64 7.53 -15.21
C GLN A 135 -7.03 7.39 -14.58
N GLY A 136 -7.30 8.10 -13.47
CA GLY A 136 -8.56 8.05 -12.73
C GLY A 136 -8.69 6.83 -11.82
N ARG A 137 -7.60 6.11 -11.52
CA ARG A 137 -7.61 5.01 -10.56
C ARG A 137 -7.65 5.58 -9.14
N GLU A 138 -8.47 4.99 -8.30
CA GLU A 138 -8.55 5.36 -6.88
C GLU A 138 -7.26 5.00 -6.14
N ILE A 139 -6.85 5.88 -5.24
CA ILE A 139 -5.71 5.68 -4.37
C ILE A 139 -6.18 5.69 -2.92
N THR A 140 -5.75 4.71 -2.15
CA THR A 140 -5.82 4.74 -0.68
C THR A 140 -4.40 4.70 -0.14
N ALA A 141 -4.06 5.64 0.76
CA ALA A 141 -2.70 5.82 1.25
C ALA A 141 -2.65 5.85 2.78
N TRP A 142 -1.54 5.38 3.32
CA TRP A 142 -1.24 5.36 4.75
C TRP A 142 0.21 5.76 4.98
N SER A 143 0.50 6.42 6.10
CA SER A 143 1.87 6.56 6.58
C SER A 143 1.95 6.44 8.10
N GLY A 144 3.16 6.34 8.62
CA GLY A 144 3.44 6.37 10.05
C GLY A 144 4.58 5.46 10.45
N GLU A 145 5.12 5.70 11.65
CA GLU A 145 6.17 4.88 12.26
C GLU A 145 5.79 3.39 12.31
N LYS A 146 4.52 3.12 12.59
CA LYS A 146 3.98 1.76 12.73
C LYS A 146 2.86 1.49 11.72
N VAL A 147 3.02 1.98 10.51
CA VAL A 147 1.96 1.92 9.48
C VAL A 147 1.42 0.50 9.25
N LEU A 148 2.25 -0.53 9.40
CA LEU A 148 1.84 -1.93 9.23
C LEU A 148 0.82 -2.41 10.28
N GLN A 149 0.73 -1.76 11.46
CA GLN A 149 -0.27 -2.09 12.48
C GLN A 149 -1.71 -1.78 12.04
N PHE A 150 -1.87 -0.87 11.09
CA PHE A 150 -3.18 -0.48 10.57
C PHE A 150 -3.62 -1.33 9.38
N LEU A 151 -2.74 -2.20 8.90
CA LEU A 151 -2.94 -3.09 7.77
C LEU A 151 -2.95 -4.54 8.26
N THR A 152 -3.74 -4.83 9.31
CA THR A 152 -3.85 -6.18 9.86
C THR A 152 -4.73 -7.05 8.98
N GLY A 153 -4.24 -8.24 8.68
CA GLY A 153 -5.04 -9.28 8.03
C GLY A 153 -6.10 -9.88 8.96
N PRO A 154 -6.98 -10.72 8.43
CA PRO A 154 -8.04 -11.37 9.19
C PRO A 154 -7.54 -12.24 10.37
N ASP A 155 -6.28 -12.61 10.36
CA ASP A 155 -5.63 -13.46 11.39
C ASP A 155 -4.81 -12.64 12.39
N ASP A 156 -4.85 -11.32 12.35
CA ASP A 156 -4.08 -10.36 13.18
C ASP A 156 -2.55 -10.52 13.15
N ASN A 157 -2.01 -11.38 12.28
CA ASN A 157 -0.58 -11.72 12.29
C ASN A 157 0.19 -11.26 11.04
N THR A 158 -0.49 -10.97 9.95
CA THR A 158 0.17 -10.55 8.71
C THR A 158 -0.48 -9.28 8.17
N PRO A 159 0.27 -8.19 8.01
CA PRO A 159 -0.26 -6.99 7.36
C PRO A 159 -0.68 -7.29 5.92
N VAL A 160 -1.87 -6.84 5.53
CA VAL A 160 -2.41 -7.00 4.18
C VAL A 160 -2.73 -5.63 3.61
N LEU A 161 -2.13 -5.29 2.48
CA LEU A 161 -2.56 -4.14 1.69
C LEU A 161 -3.87 -4.50 0.97
N PRO A 162 -4.92 -3.67 1.09
CA PRO A 162 -6.21 -3.95 0.46
C PRO A 162 -6.21 -3.63 -1.06
N CYS A 163 -5.07 -3.78 -1.70
CA CYS A 163 -4.96 -3.67 -3.13
C CYS A 163 -5.44 -4.97 -3.79
#